data_dbe4174881c11c41ffda0b323aca6985
#
_entry.id   dbe4174881c11c41ffda0b323aca6985
#
_cell.length_a   1.000
_cell.length_b   1.000
_cell.length_c   1.000
_cell.angle_alpha   90.00
_cell.angle_beta   90.00
_cell.angle_gamma   90.00
#
_symmetry.space_group_name_H-M   'P 1'
#
loop_
_entity.id
_entity.type
_entity.pdbx_description
1 polymer ?
#
loop_
_entity_poly.entity_id
_entity_poly.type
_entity_poly.pdbx_seq_one_letter_code
_entity_poly.pdbx_strand_id
1 'polypeptide(L)'
;MEKIEDHPMVIPYGERSGVVIEPLMTDQWFVDAPVLAKEAIRVVEEGEMEFVPKSYEKTYFEWMRNIQPWCISRQLWWGHQMPIWYGPDGEIFCEENETEAQAAADKHYGKTVELTRETDVLDTWFSSGLWAFSTLGWPDKTEYLDKFYPTSVLITAFDIIFFWVARMMMMLSLIHISEPTRPLYIS
;
A
#
# COMPACT_ATOMS: atom_id res chain seq x y z
N MET A 1 10.37 -0.22 49.07
CA MET A 1 10.51 -1.53 48.39
C MET A 1 9.27 -1.66 47.50
N GLU A 2 9.47 -1.77 46.17
CA GLU A 2 8.40 -2.10 45.29
C GLU A 2 7.93 -3.54 45.59
N LYS A 3 6.63 -3.73 45.57
CA LYS A 3 6.01 -5.03 45.81
C LYS A 3 6.14 -5.88 44.55
N ILE A 4 6.74 -7.04 44.65
CA ILE A 4 6.77 -8.02 43.58
C ILE A 4 5.48 -8.84 43.67
N GLU A 5 4.68 -8.83 42.62
CA GLU A 5 3.45 -9.60 42.48
C GLU A 5 3.56 -10.54 41.29
N ASP A 6 3.05 -11.77 41.42
CA ASP A 6 2.94 -12.71 40.30
C ASP A 6 1.90 -12.19 39.30
N HIS A 7 2.32 -12.00 38.05
CA HIS A 7 1.48 -11.51 36.98
C HIS A 7 1.46 -12.52 35.81
N PRO A 8 0.30 -13.10 35.46
CA PRO A 8 0.21 -13.97 34.31
C PRO A 8 0.40 -13.18 33.04
N MET A 9 1.36 -13.54 32.22
CA MET A 9 1.69 -12.89 30.97
C MET A 9 1.64 -13.90 29.82
N VAL A 10 0.94 -13.52 28.73
CA VAL A 10 0.96 -14.29 27.48
C VAL A 10 2.13 -13.77 26.62
N ILE A 11 3.07 -14.65 26.36
CA ILE A 11 4.23 -14.33 25.53
C ILE A 11 3.98 -14.85 24.12
N PRO A 12 4.04 -14.01 23.06
CA PRO A 12 3.90 -14.46 21.70
C PRO A 12 5.15 -15.19 21.22
N TYR A 13 4.94 -16.26 20.46
CA TYR A 13 6.02 -17.04 19.82
C TYR A 13 5.86 -17.01 18.31
N GLY A 14 6.96 -16.97 17.58
CA GLY A 14 6.97 -17.11 16.14
C GLY A 14 6.47 -18.50 15.72
N GLU A 15 5.44 -18.56 14.87
CA GLU A 15 4.81 -19.81 14.46
C GLU A 15 5.81 -20.81 13.85
N ARG A 16 6.78 -20.33 13.08
CA ARG A 16 7.77 -21.16 12.40
C ARG A 16 9.06 -21.35 13.19
N SER A 17 9.49 -20.32 13.90
CA SER A 17 10.78 -20.33 14.61
C SER A 17 10.68 -20.89 16.01
N GLY A 18 9.49 -20.83 16.65
CA GLY A 18 9.30 -21.20 18.04
C GLY A 18 10.00 -20.27 19.04
N VAL A 19 10.57 -19.15 18.58
CA VAL A 19 11.23 -18.18 19.47
C VAL A 19 10.26 -17.11 19.93
N VAL A 20 10.56 -16.51 21.08
CA VAL A 20 9.79 -15.39 21.63
C VAL A 20 9.84 -14.21 20.65
N ILE A 21 8.68 -13.61 20.40
CA ILE A 21 8.57 -12.39 19.62
C ILE A 21 8.59 -11.19 20.57
N GLU A 22 9.53 -10.29 20.36
CA GLU A 22 9.63 -9.04 21.11
C GLU A 22 9.35 -7.84 20.21
N PRO A 23 8.58 -6.82 20.70
CA PRO A 23 8.36 -5.58 19.95
C PRO A 23 9.67 -4.84 19.73
N LEU A 24 9.97 -4.48 18.49
CA LEU A 24 11.11 -3.66 18.12
C LEU A 24 10.59 -2.31 17.60
N MET A 25 11.06 -1.22 18.19
CA MET A 25 10.78 0.12 17.68
C MET A 25 11.69 0.38 16.48
N THR A 26 11.08 0.65 15.34
CA THR A 26 11.77 1.01 14.11
C THR A 26 10.93 1.99 13.31
N ASP A 27 11.58 2.83 12.50
CA ASP A 27 10.89 3.70 11.56
C ASP A 27 10.19 2.87 10.49
N GLN A 28 9.01 3.32 10.09
CA GLN A 28 8.18 2.62 9.11
C GLN A 28 7.58 3.62 8.12
N TRP A 29 7.36 3.17 6.91
CA TRP A 29 6.67 3.92 5.89
C TRP A 29 5.17 3.64 5.91
N PHE A 30 4.38 4.71 5.91
CA PHE A 30 2.92 4.64 5.95
C PHE A 30 2.29 5.38 4.77
N VAL A 31 1.23 4.81 4.23
CA VAL A 31 0.28 5.50 3.36
C VAL A 31 -0.82 6.10 4.24
N ASP A 32 -1.17 7.35 4.01
CA ASP A 32 -2.33 8.00 4.65
C ASP A 32 -3.63 7.46 4.02
N ALA A 33 -3.94 6.21 4.35
CA ALA A 33 -5.10 5.50 3.82
C ALA A 33 -6.43 6.24 4.11
N PRO A 34 -6.64 6.92 5.25
CA PRO A 34 -7.82 7.74 5.48
C PRO A 34 -8.06 8.82 4.42
N VAL A 35 -7.01 9.40 3.84
CA VAL A 35 -7.13 10.39 2.76
C VAL A 35 -7.57 9.71 1.47
N LEU A 36 -6.95 8.60 1.10
CA LEU A 36 -7.24 7.86 -0.14
C LEU A 36 -8.62 7.18 -0.10
N ALA A 37 -9.05 6.76 1.08
CA ALA A 37 -10.34 6.11 1.28
C ALA A 37 -11.54 7.00 0.93
N LYS A 38 -11.40 8.33 0.99
CA LYS A 38 -12.51 9.26 0.72
C LYS A 38 -13.08 9.07 -0.68
N GLU A 39 -12.21 9.02 -1.68
CA GLU A 39 -12.63 8.83 -3.07
C GLU A 39 -13.14 7.40 -3.31
N ALA A 40 -12.48 6.41 -2.73
CA ALA A 40 -12.91 5.02 -2.80
C ALA A 40 -14.30 4.79 -2.15
N ILE A 41 -14.64 5.53 -1.09
CA ILE A 41 -15.98 5.52 -0.49
C ILE A 41 -16.99 6.20 -1.42
N ARG A 42 -16.64 7.39 -1.96
CA ARG A 42 -17.52 8.19 -2.82
C ARG A 42 -18.02 7.39 -4.02
N VAL A 43 -17.13 6.72 -4.74
CA VAL A 43 -17.50 5.98 -5.97
C VAL A 43 -18.51 4.85 -5.70
N VAL A 44 -18.51 4.27 -4.49
CA VAL A 44 -19.51 3.26 -4.10
C VAL A 44 -20.81 3.92 -3.63
N GLU A 45 -20.74 5.02 -2.87
CA GLU A 45 -21.92 5.77 -2.41
C GLU A 45 -22.71 6.35 -3.58
N GLU A 46 -22.04 6.81 -4.63
CA GLU A 46 -22.64 7.38 -5.83
C GLU A 46 -23.06 6.32 -6.87
N GLY A 47 -22.77 5.05 -6.61
CA GLY A 47 -23.14 3.93 -7.47
C GLY A 47 -22.33 3.84 -8.76
N GLU A 48 -21.16 4.49 -8.82
CA GLU A 48 -20.21 4.33 -9.92
C GLU A 48 -19.55 2.96 -9.90
N MET A 49 -19.47 2.36 -8.70
CA MET A 49 -19.02 0.98 -8.46
C MET A 49 -20.03 0.26 -7.58
N GLU A 50 -20.32 -1.00 -7.91
CA GLU A 50 -21.26 -1.83 -7.17
C GLU A 50 -20.61 -3.14 -6.70
N PHE A 51 -20.96 -3.57 -5.48
CA PHE A 51 -20.63 -4.90 -4.97
C PHE A 51 -21.74 -5.89 -5.32
N VAL A 52 -21.38 -7.03 -5.87
CA VAL A 52 -22.31 -8.13 -6.15
C VAL A 52 -21.85 -9.40 -5.42
N PRO A 53 -22.59 -9.87 -4.42
CA PRO A 53 -23.87 -9.34 -3.92
C PRO A 53 -23.69 -8.05 -3.09
N LYS A 54 -24.71 -7.22 -3.10
CA LYS A 54 -24.75 -5.91 -2.41
C LYS A 54 -24.52 -5.98 -0.89
N SER A 55 -24.75 -7.15 -0.30
CA SER A 55 -24.54 -7.38 1.15
C SER A 55 -23.10 -7.06 1.61
N TYR A 56 -22.11 -7.13 0.74
CA TYR A 56 -20.72 -6.82 1.07
C TYR A 56 -20.41 -5.32 1.16
N GLU A 57 -21.25 -4.44 0.64
CA GLU A 57 -21.08 -2.97 0.78
C GLU A 57 -21.02 -2.56 2.25
N LYS A 58 -21.83 -3.18 3.11
CA LYS A 58 -21.82 -2.87 4.54
C LYS A 58 -20.46 -3.10 5.16
N THR A 59 -19.86 -4.25 4.90
CA THR A 59 -18.53 -4.62 5.41
C THR A 59 -17.46 -3.72 4.82
N TYR A 60 -17.53 -3.41 3.53
CA TYR A 60 -16.64 -2.48 2.86
C TYR A 60 -16.66 -1.09 3.53
N PHE A 61 -17.84 -0.50 3.71
CA PHE A 61 -17.96 0.82 4.34
C PHE A 61 -17.52 0.83 5.80
N GLU A 62 -17.78 -0.25 6.55
CA GLU A 62 -17.30 -0.37 7.92
C GLU A 62 -15.78 -0.30 8.00
N TRP A 63 -15.07 -1.01 7.12
CA TRP A 63 -13.61 -0.97 7.05
C TRP A 63 -13.09 0.37 6.56
N MET A 64 -13.65 0.90 5.46
CA MET A 64 -13.13 2.10 4.82
C MET A 64 -13.33 3.37 5.66
N ARG A 65 -14.44 3.46 6.39
CA ARG A 65 -14.71 4.61 7.27
C ARG A 65 -13.89 4.61 8.55
N ASN A 66 -13.39 3.46 8.96
CA ASN A 66 -12.55 3.28 10.15
C ASN A 66 -11.10 2.93 9.81
N ILE A 67 -10.70 3.13 8.55
CA ILE A 67 -9.37 2.74 8.10
C ILE A 67 -8.28 3.53 8.83
N GLN A 68 -7.23 2.82 9.21
CA GLN A 68 -6.04 3.41 9.83
C GLN A 68 -4.93 3.58 8.78
N PRO A 69 -3.93 4.45 9.04
CA PRO A 69 -2.76 4.54 8.19
C PRO A 69 -2.17 3.16 7.91
N TRP A 70 -1.84 2.91 6.64
CA TRP A 70 -1.37 1.61 6.19
C TRP A 70 0.15 1.57 6.16
N CYS A 71 0.76 0.79 7.05
CA CYS A 71 2.20 0.52 7.00
C CYS A 71 2.52 -0.31 5.76
N ILE A 72 3.36 0.23 4.88
CA ILE A 72 3.74 -0.38 3.60
C ILE A 72 5.16 -0.92 3.57
N SER A 73 5.99 -0.62 4.56
CA SER A 73 7.34 -1.17 4.67
C SER A 73 7.38 -2.51 5.39
N ARG A 74 8.24 -3.41 4.94
CA ARG A 74 8.44 -4.74 5.51
C ARG A 74 9.93 -5.04 5.60
N GLN A 75 10.37 -5.55 6.74
CA GLN A 75 11.75 -6.00 7.01
C GLN A 75 11.91 -7.44 6.51
N LEU A 76 11.87 -7.64 5.21
CA LEU A 76 12.00 -8.94 4.54
C LEU A 76 13.23 -8.97 3.64
N TRP A 77 13.82 -10.12 3.48
CA TRP A 77 14.98 -10.31 2.62
C TRP A 77 14.63 -10.35 1.13
N TRP A 78 13.37 -10.55 0.81
CA TRP A 78 12.87 -10.67 -0.56
C TRP A 78 11.60 -9.88 -0.77
N GLY A 79 11.51 -9.15 -1.86
CA GLY A 79 10.36 -8.37 -2.25
C GLY A 79 10.71 -7.19 -3.16
N HIS A 80 9.75 -6.33 -3.43
CA HIS A 80 9.97 -5.07 -4.14
C HIS A 80 10.58 -4.05 -3.18
N GLN A 81 11.87 -3.78 -3.35
CA GLN A 81 12.57 -2.80 -2.51
C GLN A 81 11.97 -1.41 -2.68
N MET A 82 11.83 -0.70 -1.57
CA MET A 82 11.30 0.66 -1.59
C MET A 82 12.19 1.58 -2.42
N PRO A 83 11.61 2.45 -3.27
CA PRO A 83 12.36 3.36 -4.13
C PRO A 83 12.76 4.63 -3.37
N ILE A 84 13.44 4.45 -2.25
CA ILE A 84 13.83 5.51 -1.31
C ILE A 84 15.33 5.50 -1.09
N TRP A 85 15.92 6.68 -1.11
CA TRP A 85 17.32 6.92 -0.79
C TRP A 85 17.44 8.04 0.22
N TYR A 86 18.42 7.92 1.09
CA TYR A 86 18.70 8.88 2.15
C TYR A 86 20.03 9.60 1.87
N GLY A 87 20.01 10.92 1.98
CA GLY A 87 21.20 11.74 1.99
C GLY A 87 21.95 11.68 3.34
N PRO A 88 23.15 12.26 3.40
CA PRO A 88 23.99 12.21 4.62
C PRO A 88 23.39 12.93 5.84
N ASP A 89 22.42 13.79 5.65
CA ASP A 89 21.68 14.53 6.69
C ASP A 89 20.28 13.94 6.95
N GLY A 90 19.92 12.82 6.27
CA GLY A 90 18.62 12.17 6.38
C GLY A 90 17.57 12.72 5.40
N GLU A 91 17.96 13.61 4.47
CA GLU A 91 17.05 14.04 3.40
C GLU A 91 16.63 12.84 2.55
N ILE A 92 15.35 12.83 2.14
CA ILE A 92 14.71 11.68 1.48
C ILE A 92 14.52 11.98 0.00
N PHE A 93 14.99 11.06 -0.83
CA PHE A 93 14.78 11.06 -2.27
C PHE A 93 13.96 9.83 -2.67
N CYS A 94 12.83 10.06 -3.35
CA CYS A 94 11.94 9.01 -3.84
C CYS A 94 11.95 9.05 -5.37
N GLU A 95 12.66 8.11 -5.99
CA GLU A 95 12.89 8.08 -7.42
C GLU A 95 12.81 6.65 -7.96
N GLU A 96 12.66 6.47 -9.27
CA GLU A 96 12.54 5.15 -9.88
C GLU A 96 13.80 4.30 -9.73
N ASN A 97 14.96 4.95 -9.80
CA ASN A 97 16.25 4.27 -9.77
C ASN A 97 17.35 5.13 -9.12
N GLU A 98 18.47 4.51 -8.84
CA GLU A 98 19.60 5.15 -8.16
C GLU A 98 20.19 6.32 -8.96
N THR A 99 20.17 6.26 -10.29
CA THR A 99 20.69 7.34 -11.14
C THR A 99 19.86 8.61 -10.99
N GLU A 100 18.54 8.46 -10.95
CA GLU A 100 17.62 9.59 -10.76
C GLU A 100 17.70 10.12 -9.33
N ALA A 101 17.80 9.23 -8.34
CA ALA A 101 18.01 9.61 -6.95
C ALA A 101 19.30 10.40 -6.77
N GLN A 102 20.40 9.97 -7.41
CA GLN A 102 21.66 10.69 -7.37
C GLN A 102 21.55 12.06 -8.06
N ALA A 103 20.85 12.14 -9.19
CA ALA A 103 20.65 13.42 -9.88
C ALA A 103 19.81 14.40 -9.05
N ALA A 104 18.78 13.90 -8.36
CA ALA A 104 17.97 14.69 -7.45
C ALA A 104 18.80 15.19 -6.26
N ALA A 105 19.61 14.33 -5.68
CA ALA A 105 20.51 14.68 -4.57
C ALA A 105 21.59 15.69 -4.99
N ASP A 106 22.22 15.48 -6.14
CA ASP A 106 23.23 16.42 -6.67
C ASP A 106 22.64 17.82 -6.89
N LYS A 107 21.39 17.88 -7.34
CA LYS A 107 20.66 19.13 -7.48
C LYS A 107 20.35 19.78 -6.13
N HIS A 108 19.95 18.98 -5.14
CA HIS A 108 19.61 19.45 -3.79
C HIS A 108 20.85 19.98 -3.07
N TYR A 109 21.94 19.21 -3.06
CA TYR A 109 23.16 19.55 -2.32
C TYR A 109 24.14 20.45 -3.09
N GLY A 110 23.96 20.62 -4.39
CA GLY A 110 24.91 21.35 -5.26
C GLY A 110 26.26 20.64 -5.44
N LYS A 111 26.36 19.39 -5.04
CA LYS A 111 27.54 18.50 -5.14
C LYS A 111 27.11 17.05 -5.05
N THR A 112 27.92 16.15 -5.55
CA THR A 112 27.69 14.72 -5.39
C THR A 112 27.92 14.28 -3.94
N VAL A 113 26.96 13.57 -3.39
CA VAL A 113 26.98 12.97 -2.05
C VAL A 113 26.69 11.49 -2.13
N GLU A 114 27.12 10.73 -1.15
CA GLU A 114 26.79 9.32 -1.03
C GLU A 114 25.35 9.17 -0.53
N LEU A 115 24.58 8.33 -1.21
CA LEU A 115 23.21 7.99 -0.83
C LEU A 115 23.16 6.60 -0.23
N THR A 116 22.32 6.45 0.79
CA THR A 116 21.99 5.14 1.37
C THR A 116 20.59 4.74 0.95
N ARG A 117 20.45 3.59 0.27
CA ARG A 117 19.16 3.07 -0.14
C ARG A 117 18.43 2.43 1.02
N GLU A 118 17.09 2.64 1.06
CA GLU A 118 16.21 1.92 1.99
C GLU A 118 16.32 0.40 1.80
N THR A 119 16.43 -0.34 2.90
CA THR A 119 16.56 -1.80 2.90
C THR A 119 15.24 -2.52 2.92
N ASP A 120 14.19 -1.85 3.38
CA ASP A 120 12.84 -2.42 3.46
C ASP A 120 12.24 -2.65 2.07
N VAL A 121 11.31 -3.59 2.03
CA VAL A 121 10.53 -3.91 0.84
C VAL A 121 9.08 -3.49 1.02
N LEU A 122 8.37 -3.29 -0.09
CA LEU A 122 6.96 -2.95 -0.08
C LEU A 122 6.10 -4.12 0.39
N ASP A 123 5.02 -3.81 1.09
CA ASP A 123 3.95 -4.75 1.38
C ASP A 123 3.42 -5.39 0.09
N THR A 124 3.22 -6.70 0.09
CA THR A 124 2.69 -7.45 -1.05
C THR A 124 1.38 -6.85 -1.58
N TRP A 125 0.52 -6.37 -0.70
CA TRP A 125 -0.75 -5.75 -1.08
C TRP A 125 -0.59 -4.38 -1.74
N PHE A 126 0.54 -3.71 -1.56
CA PHE A 126 0.85 -2.49 -2.30
C PHE A 126 1.05 -2.82 -3.79
N SER A 127 1.92 -3.76 -4.10
CA SER A 127 2.14 -4.21 -5.48
C SER A 127 0.88 -4.81 -6.11
N SER A 128 0.13 -5.60 -5.35
CA SER A 128 -1.15 -6.19 -5.80
C SER A 128 -2.22 -5.13 -6.09
N GLY A 129 -2.20 -4.01 -5.37
CA GLY A 129 -3.11 -2.88 -5.60
C GLY A 129 -2.87 -2.15 -6.93
N LEU A 130 -1.68 -2.30 -7.52
CA LEU A 130 -1.32 -1.70 -8.81
C LEU A 130 -1.70 -2.59 -10.01
N TRP A 131 -2.11 -3.84 -9.77
CA TRP A 131 -2.25 -4.87 -10.81
C TRP A 131 -3.13 -4.45 -11.98
N ALA A 132 -4.25 -3.78 -11.72
CA ALA A 132 -5.24 -3.44 -12.75
C ALA A 132 -4.69 -2.58 -13.91
N PHE A 133 -3.62 -1.84 -13.70
CA PHE A 133 -3.02 -0.96 -14.69
C PHE A 133 -1.53 -1.25 -14.94
N SER A 134 -0.78 -1.69 -13.94
CA SER A 134 0.66 -1.95 -14.11
C SER A 134 0.93 -3.10 -15.09
N THR A 135 0.07 -4.13 -15.10
CA THR A 135 0.17 -5.26 -16.04
C THR A 135 -0.20 -4.88 -17.48
N LEU A 136 -0.83 -3.74 -17.68
CA LEU A 136 -1.18 -3.20 -18.98
C LEU A 136 -0.14 -2.21 -19.53
N GLY A 137 0.95 -2.02 -18.79
CA GLY A 137 2.11 -1.24 -19.22
C GLY A 137 2.19 0.18 -18.64
N TRP A 138 1.30 0.56 -17.70
CA TRP A 138 1.45 1.84 -17.01
C TRP A 138 2.85 1.93 -16.34
N PRO A 139 3.55 3.10 -16.38
CA PRO A 139 3.09 4.45 -16.75
C PRO A 139 3.12 4.77 -18.24
N ASP A 140 3.56 3.88 -19.09
CA ASP A 140 3.59 4.08 -20.53
C ASP A 140 2.16 4.10 -21.11
N LYS A 141 1.97 4.88 -22.18
CA LYS A 141 0.73 4.84 -22.97
C LYS A 141 0.77 3.66 -23.94
N THR A 142 0.11 2.57 -23.56
CA THR A 142 0.06 1.36 -24.36
C THR A 142 -1.35 1.15 -24.93
N GLU A 143 -1.44 0.46 -26.06
CA GLU A 143 -2.73 0.04 -26.64
C GLU A 143 -3.56 -0.85 -25.68
N TYR A 144 -2.88 -1.63 -24.83
CA TYR A 144 -3.54 -2.48 -23.83
C TYR A 144 -4.15 -1.65 -22.71
N LEU A 145 -3.44 -0.62 -22.24
CA LEU A 145 -3.96 0.29 -21.23
C LEU A 145 -5.20 1.04 -21.78
N ASP A 146 -5.10 1.61 -22.96
CA ASP A 146 -6.21 2.35 -23.60
C ASP A 146 -7.44 1.47 -23.85
N LYS A 147 -7.24 0.19 -24.14
CA LYS A 147 -8.32 -0.74 -24.48
C LYS A 147 -8.97 -1.42 -23.28
N PHE A 148 -8.19 -1.78 -22.26
CA PHE A 148 -8.64 -2.66 -21.18
C PHE A 148 -8.75 -1.97 -19.81
N TYR A 149 -8.29 -0.72 -19.71
CA TYR A 149 -8.45 0.10 -18.53
C TYR A 149 -9.36 1.30 -18.81
N PRO A 150 -10.32 1.65 -17.92
CA PRO A 150 -10.66 0.98 -16.67
C PRO A 150 -11.30 -0.39 -16.86
N THR A 151 -11.07 -1.28 -15.90
CA THR A 151 -11.63 -2.63 -15.92
C THR A 151 -13.13 -2.62 -15.64
N SER A 152 -13.89 -3.48 -16.35
CA SER A 152 -15.35 -3.52 -16.19
C SER A 152 -15.83 -4.39 -15.04
N VAL A 153 -15.06 -5.41 -14.67
CA VAL A 153 -15.43 -6.40 -13.65
C VAL A 153 -14.17 -6.87 -12.92
N LEU A 154 -14.26 -6.94 -11.60
CA LEU A 154 -13.28 -7.61 -10.75
C LEU A 154 -13.98 -8.72 -9.98
N ILE A 155 -13.45 -9.95 -10.05
CA ILE A 155 -13.98 -11.11 -9.33
C ILE A 155 -12.95 -11.55 -8.31
N THR A 156 -13.37 -11.65 -7.05
CA THR A 156 -12.50 -12.08 -5.96
C THR A 156 -13.30 -12.76 -4.84
N ALA A 157 -12.61 -13.48 -3.96
CA ALA A 157 -13.21 -13.98 -2.73
C ALA A 157 -13.44 -12.84 -1.72
N PHE A 158 -14.45 -12.99 -0.88
CA PHE A 158 -14.87 -11.96 0.06
C PHE A 158 -13.82 -11.62 1.13
N ASP A 159 -12.98 -12.56 1.48
CA ASP A 159 -11.93 -12.43 2.51
C ASP A 159 -10.82 -11.44 2.15
N ILE A 160 -10.64 -11.15 0.84
CA ILE A 160 -9.65 -10.17 0.38
C ILE A 160 -10.28 -8.86 -0.13
N ILE A 161 -11.54 -8.59 0.15
CA ILE A 161 -12.16 -7.31 -0.19
C ILE A 161 -11.37 -6.15 0.41
N PHE A 162 -11.03 -6.23 1.69
CA PHE A 162 -10.23 -5.19 2.36
C PHE A 162 -8.77 -5.18 1.90
N PHE A 163 -8.14 -6.35 1.85
CA PHE A 163 -6.70 -6.44 1.57
C PHE A 163 -6.35 -6.12 0.12
N TRP A 164 -7.22 -6.46 -0.82
CA TRP A 164 -6.96 -6.28 -2.24
C TRP A 164 -7.86 -5.25 -2.88
N VAL A 165 -9.19 -5.44 -2.85
CA VAL A 165 -10.14 -4.58 -3.54
C VAL A 165 -10.09 -3.14 -3.03
N ALA A 166 -10.23 -2.94 -1.73
CA ALA A 166 -10.21 -1.62 -1.11
C ALA A 166 -8.88 -0.90 -1.34
N ARG A 167 -7.76 -1.62 -1.23
CA ARG A 167 -6.43 -1.05 -1.51
C ARG A 167 -6.22 -0.70 -2.97
N MET A 168 -6.69 -1.57 -3.89
CA MET A 168 -6.69 -1.26 -5.32
C MET A 168 -7.50 0.00 -5.61
N MET A 169 -8.72 0.14 -5.06
CA MET A 169 -9.54 1.33 -5.22
C MET A 169 -8.85 2.60 -4.71
N MET A 170 -8.18 2.54 -3.55
CA MET A 170 -7.39 3.64 -3.02
C MET A 170 -6.22 4.01 -3.95
N MET A 171 -5.51 3.04 -4.49
CA MET A 171 -4.39 3.28 -5.42
C MET A 171 -4.87 3.82 -6.76
N LEU A 172 -6.00 3.33 -7.27
CA LEU A 172 -6.62 3.82 -8.50
C LEU A 172 -7.06 5.29 -8.36
N SER A 173 -7.50 5.72 -7.19
CA SER A 173 -7.88 7.10 -6.93
C SER A 173 -6.74 8.11 -7.13
N LEU A 174 -5.48 7.67 -6.95
CA LEU A 174 -4.30 8.51 -7.19
C LEU A 174 -4.00 8.71 -8.68
N ILE A 175 -4.39 7.75 -9.51
CA ILE A 175 -4.07 7.74 -10.94
C ILE A 175 -5.21 8.32 -11.77
N HIS A 176 -6.44 8.13 -11.32
CA HIS A 176 -7.66 8.56 -12.01
C HIS A 176 -8.66 9.21 -11.06
N ILE A 177 -8.35 10.40 -10.62
CA ILE A 177 -9.25 11.22 -9.77
C ILE A 177 -10.59 11.56 -10.47
N SER A 178 -10.75 11.27 -11.76
CA SER A 178 -11.88 11.74 -12.57
C SER A 178 -12.58 10.70 -13.44
N GLU A 179 -12.25 9.41 -13.34
CA GLU A 179 -12.87 8.42 -14.23
C GLU A 179 -13.73 7.41 -13.47
N PRO A 180 -14.99 7.16 -13.90
CA PRO A 180 -15.88 6.19 -13.27
C PRO A 180 -15.38 4.76 -13.49
N THR A 181 -15.14 4.06 -12.41
CA THR A 181 -14.93 2.60 -12.44
C THR A 181 -16.28 1.91 -12.61
N ARG A 182 -16.35 0.91 -13.49
CA ARG A 182 -17.57 0.13 -13.73
C ARG A 182 -17.76 -0.97 -12.68
N PRO A 183 -18.96 -1.64 -12.62
CA PRO A 183 -19.35 -2.51 -11.50
C PRO A 183 -18.33 -3.59 -11.14
N LEU A 184 -18.18 -3.81 -9.83
CA LEU A 184 -17.34 -4.83 -9.23
C LEU A 184 -18.19 -6.03 -8.83
N TYR A 185 -17.92 -7.21 -9.35
CA TYR A 185 -18.62 -8.45 -8.98
C TYR A 185 -17.76 -9.26 -8.01
N ILE A 186 -18.36 -9.64 -6.89
CA ILE A 186 -17.74 -10.49 -5.86
C ILE A 186 -18.51 -11.79 -5.79
N SER A 187 -17.83 -12.89 -5.97
CA SER A 187 -18.40 -14.25 -5.88
C SER A 187 -18.12 -14.87 -4.51
#